data_1857345dfbba95956e34fe13c112c967
#
_entry.id   1857345dfbba95956e34fe13c112c967
#
_cell.length_a   1.000
_cell.length_b   1.000
_cell.length_c   1.000
_cell.angle_alpha   90.00
_cell.angle_beta   90.00
_cell.angle_gamma   90.00
#
_symmetry.space_group_name_H-M   'P 1'
#
loop_
_entity.id
_entity.type
_entity.pdbx_description
1 polymer ?
#
loop_
_entity_poly.entity_id
_entity_poly.type
_entity_poly.pdbx_seq_one_letter_code
_entity_poly.pdbx_strand_id
1 'polypeptide(L)'
;MPQRILVLGASGYIGQHLVQALSQQGHQVLAAARRIERLEKLQLANVSCHKVDLTWPDNLTPLLTDVDTVYYLVHGMGEGGDFIAHERQVAMNVRDALRSIPVKQLIFLSSLQAPRHEQSDHLRARQITADILREAGVPMTDLRAGIIVGAGSAAFEVMRDMVYNLPVLTPPRWVRSRTTPIALENLLHYLVALLDHPAEQHRVLEAA
;
A
#
# COMPACT_ATOMS: atom_id res chain seq x y z
N MET A 1 -4.09 -1.10 -22.36
CA MET A 1 -4.64 0.24 -22.69
C MET A 1 -4.39 1.18 -21.51
N PRO A 2 -4.18 2.49 -21.70
CA PRO A 2 -4.07 3.42 -20.59
C PRO A 2 -5.31 3.34 -19.67
N GLN A 3 -5.08 3.30 -18.38
CA GLN A 3 -6.12 3.28 -17.36
C GLN A 3 -6.04 4.58 -16.53
N ARG A 4 -7.12 4.93 -15.88
CA ARG A 4 -7.17 5.98 -14.85
C ARG A 4 -7.05 5.32 -13.48
N ILE A 5 -5.97 5.62 -12.77
CA ILE A 5 -5.55 4.87 -11.58
C ILE A 5 -5.44 5.80 -10.38
N LEU A 6 -6.11 5.47 -9.29
CA LEU A 6 -5.97 6.16 -8.01
C LEU A 6 -5.00 5.40 -7.10
N VAL A 7 -3.95 6.09 -6.63
CA VAL A 7 -2.99 5.53 -5.67
C VAL A 7 -3.17 6.22 -4.32
N LEU A 8 -3.76 5.51 -3.36
CA LEU A 8 -3.90 5.94 -1.97
C LEU A 8 -2.62 5.60 -1.20
N GLY A 9 -2.02 6.60 -0.54
CA GLY A 9 -0.71 6.45 0.10
C GLY A 9 0.47 6.71 -0.85
N ALA A 10 0.23 7.47 -1.91
CA ALA A 10 1.20 7.76 -2.97
C ALA A 10 2.52 8.38 -2.49
N SER A 11 2.53 9.14 -1.39
CA SER A 11 3.75 9.76 -0.83
C SER A 11 4.64 8.81 -0.03
N GLY A 12 4.19 7.58 0.22
CA GLY A 12 4.98 6.54 0.87
C GLY A 12 6.11 6.02 -0.03
N TYR A 13 7.03 5.24 0.54
CA TYR A 13 8.17 4.68 -0.18
C TYR A 13 7.74 3.91 -1.44
N ILE A 14 6.85 2.93 -1.30
CA ILE A 14 6.34 2.14 -2.42
C ILE A 14 5.47 2.99 -3.34
N GLY A 15 4.64 3.87 -2.75
CA GLY A 15 3.71 4.72 -3.50
C GLY A 15 4.39 5.60 -4.52
N GLN A 16 5.49 6.27 -4.16
CA GLN A 16 6.27 7.12 -5.08
C GLN A 16 6.84 6.32 -6.26
N HIS A 17 7.43 5.16 -6.00
CA HIS A 17 7.97 4.30 -7.05
C HIS A 17 6.87 3.72 -7.95
N LEU A 18 5.72 3.35 -7.37
CA LEU A 18 4.58 2.86 -8.16
C LEU A 18 4.01 3.95 -9.05
N VAL A 19 3.83 5.17 -8.53
CA VAL A 19 3.36 6.33 -9.32
C VAL A 19 4.27 6.58 -10.52
N GLN A 20 5.59 6.52 -10.33
CA GLN A 20 6.56 6.64 -11.43
C GLN A 20 6.42 5.51 -12.45
N ALA A 21 6.34 4.27 -12.00
CA ALA A 21 6.22 3.10 -12.87
C ALA A 21 4.92 3.15 -13.71
N LEU A 22 3.80 3.50 -13.10
CA LEU A 22 2.50 3.65 -13.78
C LEU A 22 2.51 4.79 -14.79
N SER A 23 3.12 5.92 -14.43
CA SER A 23 3.29 7.07 -15.32
C SER A 23 4.12 6.73 -16.54
N GLN A 24 5.23 6.01 -16.38
CA GLN A 24 6.10 5.55 -17.47
C GLN A 24 5.39 4.61 -18.45
N GLN A 25 4.37 3.88 -17.99
CA GLN A 25 3.53 3.03 -18.84
C GLN A 25 2.37 3.78 -19.52
N GLY A 26 2.29 5.10 -19.32
CA GLY A 26 1.29 5.94 -19.96
C GLY A 26 -0.07 5.94 -19.29
N HIS A 27 -0.21 5.42 -18.06
CA HIS A 27 -1.45 5.51 -17.30
C HIS A 27 -1.69 6.93 -16.78
N GLN A 28 -2.96 7.32 -16.60
CA GLN A 28 -3.33 8.55 -15.90
C GLN A 28 -3.39 8.25 -14.39
N VAL A 29 -2.53 8.88 -13.60
CA VAL A 29 -2.39 8.56 -12.17
C VAL A 29 -2.87 9.72 -11.30
N LEU A 30 -3.84 9.44 -10.42
CA LEU A 30 -4.24 10.30 -9.33
C LEU A 30 -3.45 9.87 -8.08
N ALA A 31 -2.46 10.65 -7.72
CA ALA A 31 -1.58 10.38 -6.58
C ALA A 31 -2.13 11.06 -5.33
N ALA A 32 -2.76 10.28 -4.44
CA ALA A 32 -3.43 10.79 -3.25
C ALA A 32 -2.62 10.54 -1.97
N ALA A 33 -2.37 11.60 -1.20
CA ALA A 33 -1.65 11.53 0.06
C ALA A 33 -1.96 12.72 0.98
N ARG A 34 -1.67 12.62 2.27
CA ARG A 34 -1.76 13.74 3.22
C ARG A 34 -0.73 14.83 2.97
N ARG A 35 0.45 14.45 2.46
CA ARG A 35 1.56 15.34 2.10
C ARG A 35 1.97 15.05 0.65
N ILE A 36 1.81 16.05 -0.23
CA ILE A 36 2.00 15.89 -1.68
C ILE A 36 3.30 16.54 -2.19
N GLU A 37 4.03 17.29 -1.36
CA GLU A 37 5.18 18.10 -1.77
C GLU A 37 6.31 17.25 -2.41
N ARG A 38 6.42 15.98 -2.01
CA ARG A 38 7.38 15.03 -2.61
C ARG A 38 6.92 14.51 -3.96
N LEU A 39 5.61 14.35 -4.14
CA LEU A 39 5.00 13.87 -5.39
C LEU A 39 5.06 14.95 -6.46
N GLU A 40 4.77 16.19 -6.11
CA GLU A 40 4.83 17.34 -7.02
C GLU A 40 6.24 17.56 -7.60
N LYS A 41 7.28 17.27 -6.80
CA LYS A 41 8.68 17.34 -7.27
C LYS A 41 9.02 16.33 -8.37
N LEU A 42 8.23 15.27 -8.54
CA LEU A 42 8.47 14.28 -9.59
C LEU A 42 8.14 14.82 -10.99
N GLN A 43 7.32 15.86 -11.11
CA GLN A 43 6.96 16.56 -12.36
C GLN A 43 6.55 15.63 -13.51
N LEU A 44 5.76 14.61 -13.21
CA LEU A 44 5.30 13.61 -14.17
C LEU A 44 4.05 14.13 -14.91
N ALA A 45 4.08 14.14 -16.24
CA ALA A 45 3.09 14.81 -17.09
C ALA A 45 1.66 14.22 -16.98
N ASN A 46 1.54 12.93 -16.67
CA ASN A 46 0.26 12.21 -16.57
C ASN A 46 -0.10 11.85 -15.11
N VAL A 47 0.47 12.58 -14.14
CA VAL A 47 0.20 12.43 -12.73
C VAL A 47 -0.43 13.70 -12.16
N SER A 48 -1.56 13.57 -11.51
CA SER A 48 -2.17 14.63 -10.71
C SER A 48 -2.03 14.33 -9.22
N CYS A 49 -1.52 15.31 -8.46
CA CYS A 49 -1.32 15.17 -7.01
C CYS A 49 -2.54 15.71 -6.26
N HIS A 50 -3.05 14.91 -5.32
CA HIS A 50 -4.23 15.25 -4.54
C HIS A 50 -3.94 15.15 -3.05
N LYS A 51 -4.12 16.27 -2.34
CA LYS A 51 -4.00 16.27 -0.87
C LYS A 51 -5.29 15.70 -0.28
N VAL A 52 -5.19 14.52 0.34
CA VAL A 52 -6.32 13.78 0.89
C VAL A 52 -5.99 13.25 2.27
N ASP A 53 -6.90 13.49 3.21
CA ASP A 53 -6.91 12.80 4.49
C ASP A 53 -8.09 11.82 4.49
N LEU A 54 -7.76 10.53 4.52
CA LEU A 54 -8.74 9.44 4.45
C LEU A 54 -9.54 9.26 5.76
N THR A 55 -9.23 10.00 6.81
CA THR A 55 -10.09 10.06 8.01
C THR A 55 -11.40 10.81 7.72
N TRP A 56 -11.43 11.63 6.65
CA TRP A 56 -12.60 12.38 6.21
C TRP A 56 -13.14 11.79 4.91
N PRO A 57 -14.27 11.04 4.96
CA PRO A 57 -14.77 10.28 3.81
C PRO A 57 -15.12 11.15 2.59
N ASP A 58 -15.59 12.37 2.80
CA ASP A 58 -16.03 13.30 1.74
C ASP A 58 -14.91 13.69 0.76
N ASN A 59 -13.64 13.56 1.18
CA ASN A 59 -12.50 13.92 0.36
C ASN A 59 -12.15 12.86 -0.69
N LEU A 60 -12.61 11.62 -0.54
CA LEU A 60 -12.25 10.51 -1.41
C LEU A 60 -13.22 10.34 -2.58
N THR A 61 -14.50 10.51 -2.33
CA THR A 61 -15.57 10.27 -3.32
C THR A 61 -15.34 11.00 -4.66
N PRO A 62 -14.97 12.29 -4.68
CA PRO A 62 -14.72 12.99 -5.95
C PRO A 62 -13.55 12.41 -6.77
N LEU A 63 -12.58 11.78 -6.10
CA LEU A 63 -11.40 11.20 -6.75
C LEU A 63 -11.67 9.86 -7.41
N LEU A 64 -12.76 9.17 -7.05
CA LEU A 64 -13.13 7.87 -7.60
C LEU A 64 -13.85 7.97 -8.94
N THR A 65 -14.28 9.17 -9.35
CA THR A 65 -14.99 9.36 -10.63
C THR A 65 -14.09 8.95 -11.80
N ASP A 66 -14.61 8.05 -12.65
CA ASP A 66 -13.92 7.51 -13.84
C ASP A 66 -12.60 6.76 -13.53
N VAL A 67 -12.40 6.34 -12.30
CA VAL A 67 -11.25 5.52 -11.91
C VAL A 67 -11.49 4.06 -12.28
N ASP A 68 -10.52 3.46 -12.97
CA ASP A 68 -10.55 2.04 -13.32
C ASP A 68 -10.03 1.18 -12.15
N THR A 69 -8.89 1.58 -11.59
CA THR A 69 -8.16 0.81 -10.56
C THR A 69 -7.79 1.68 -9.37
N VAL A 70 -7.99 1.16 -8.18
CA VAL A 70 -7.51 1.78 -6.93
C VAL A 70 -6.41 0.94 -6.32
N TYR A 71 -5.26 1.55 -6.03
CA TYR A 71 -4.23 0.97 -5.16
C TYR A 71 -4.39 1.50 -3.74
N TYR A 72 -4.51 0.59 -2.79
CA TYR A 72 -4.50 0.91 -1.37
C TYR A 72 -3.13 0.56 -0.77
N LEU A 73 -2.28 1.58 -0.60
CA LEU A 73 -0.92 1.48 -0.04
C LEU A 73 -0.82 2.21 1.30
N VAL A 74 -1.95 2.62 1.87
CA VAL A 74 -1.97 3.34 3.14
C VAL A 74 -1.52 2.43 4.25
N HIS A 75 -0.57 2.92 5.02
CA HIS A 75 -0.05 2.26 6.20
C HIS A 75 0.18 3.31 7.27
N GLY A 76 -0.56 3.21 8.36
CA GLY A 76 -0.29 4.01 9.53
C GLY A 76 0.95 3.46 10.24
N MET A 77 1.94 4.29 10.43
CA MET A 77 3.04 4.05 11.37
C MET A 77 2.80 4.90 12.61
N GLY A 78 1.65 4.70 13.25
CA GLY A 78 1.29 5.37 14.49
C GLY A 78 1.88 4.62 15.69
N GLU A 79 2.43 5.34 16.63
CA GLU A 79 2.75 4.84 17.97
C GLU A 79 1.53 5.06 18.86
N GLY A 80 1.10 4.03 19.61
CA GLY A 80 0.09 4.15 20.65
C GLY A 80 -1.15 3.26 20.46
N GLY A 81 -1.93 3.10 21.51
CA GLY A 81 -3.06 2.18 21.60
C GLY A 81 -4.24 2.42 20.66
N ASP A 82 -4.21 3.49 19.84
CA ASP A 82 -5.25 3.89 18.90
C ASP A 82 -4.93 3.53 17.44
N PHE A 83 -3.76 2.92 17.20
CA PHE A 83 -3.31 2.61 15.84
C PHE A 83 -4.30 1.71 15.08
N ILE A 84 -4.74 0.60 15.70
CA ILE A 84 -5.69 -0.34 15.06
C ILE A 84 -7.04 0.34 14.80
N ALA A 85 -7.51 1.17 15.73
CA ALA A 85 -8.76 1.90 15.57
C ALA A 85 -8.67 2.91 14.43
N HIS A 86 -7.55 3.61 14.29
CA HIS A 86 -7.30 4.55 13.21
C HIS A 86 -7.26 3.84 11.84
N GLU A 87 -6.47 2.75 11.70
CA GLU A 87 -6.40 1.95 10.47
C GLU A 87 -7.78 1.43 10.07
N ARG A 88 -8.54 0.95 11.05
CA ARG A 88 -9.91 0.49 10.86
C ARG A 88 -10.83 1.59 10.32
N GLN A 89 -10.78 2.79 10.91
CA GLN A 89 -11.61 3.91 10.48
C GLN A 89 -11.29 4.32 9.05
N VAL A 90 -10.01 4.43 8.71
CA VAL A 90 -9.57 4.75 7.34
C VAL A 90 -10.06 3.70 6.34
N ALA A 91 -9.92 2.41 6.68
CA ALA A 91 -10.39 1.33 5.82
C ALA A 91 -11.92 1.37 5.62
N MET A 92 -12.69 1.68 6.66
CA MET A 92 -14.15 1.83 6.57
C MET A 92 -14.55 3.00 5.65
N ASN A 93 -13.89 4.13 5.78
CA ASN A 93 -14.16 5.29 4.91
C ASN A 93 -13.88 4.97 3.44
N VAL A 94 -12.78 4.28 3.15
CA VAL A 94 -12.44 3.86 1.78
C VAL A 94 -13.43 2.83 1.25
N ARG A 95 -13.82 1.83 2.07
CA ARG A 95 -14.86 0.86 1.73
C ARG A 95 -16.17 1.55 1.34
N ASP A 96 -16.62 2.50 2.14
CA ASP A 96 -17.91 3.17 1.93
C ASP A 96 -17.90 4.05 0.68
N ALA A 97 -16.78 4.72 0.40
CA ALA A 97 -16.57 5.46 -0.84
C ALA A 97 -16.59 4.53 -2.08
N LEU A 98 -15.92 3.37 -2.00
CA LEU A 98 -15.90 2.37 -3.09
C LEU A 98 -17.28 1.73 -3.33
N ARG A 99 -18.12 1.62 -2.31
CA ARG A 99 -19.53 1.17 -2.48
C ARG A 99 -20.37 2.18 -3.25
N SER A 100 -20.06 3.45 -3.14
CA SER A 100 -20.82 4.53 -3.77
C SER A 100 -20.46 4.75 -5.23
N ILE A 101 -19.21 4.46 -5.61
CA ILE A 101 -18.69 4.67 -6.96
C ILE A 101 -18.01 3.39 -7.44
N PRO A 102 -18.54 2.73 -8.48
CA PRO A 102 -17.99 1.48 -8.97
C PRO A 102 -16.62 1.71 -9.62
N VAL A 103 -15.63 0.91 -9.18
CA VAL A 103 -14.31 0.78 -9.83
C VAL A 103 -14.13 -0.66 -10.31
N LYS A 104 -13.26 -0.89 -11.29
CA LYS A 104 -13.09 -2.24 -11.87
C LYS A 104 -12.36 -3.18 -10.92
N GLN A 105 -11.37 -2.66 -10.18
CA GLN A 105 -10.61 -3.45 -9.20
C GLN A 105 -9.97 -2.60 -8.11
N LEU A 106 -9.76 -3.25 -6.97
CA LEU A 106 -8.97 -2.75 -5.85
C LEU A 106 -7.73 -3.63 -5.67
N ILE A 107 -6.56 -3.03 -5.62
CA ILE A 107 -5.30 -3.72 -5.31
C ILE A 107 -4.83 -3.23 -3.94
N PHE A 108 -4.82 -4.12 -2.96
CA PHE A 108 -4.37 -3.86 -1.61
C PHE A 108 -3.00 -4.48 -1.39
N LEU A 109 -1.99 -3.68 -1.06
CA LEU A 109 -0.69 -4.18 -0.65
C LEU A 109 -0.69 -4.40 0.86
N SER A 110 -0.57 -5.66 1.26
CA SER A 110 -0.53 -6.06 2.66
C SER A 110 0.77 -6.80 3.02
N SER A 111 0.80 -7.47 4.13
CA SER A 111 1.96 -8.21 4.62
C SER A 111 1.67 -9.70 4.68
N LEU A 112 2.71 -10.52 4.50
CA LEU A 112 2.64 -11.95 4.78
C LEU A 112 2.11 -12.16 6.19
N GLN A 113 1.21 -13.13 6.34
CA GLN A 113 0.54 -13.40 7.60
C GLN A 113 1.29 -14.46 8.39
N ALA A 114 1.37 -14.26 9.70
CA ALA A 114 1.81 -15.26 10.66
C ALA A 114 0.60 -15.98 11.28
N PRO A 115 0.78 -17.15 11.91
CA PRO A 115 -0.24 -17.79 12.72
C PRO A 115 -0.82 -16.81 13.76
N ARG A 116 -2.11 -16.88 14.04
CA ARG A 116 -2.83 -15.87 14.87
C ARG A 116 -2.19 -15.58 16.22
N HIS A 117 -1.57 -16.59 16.85
CA HIS A 117 -0.90 -16.47 18.15
C HIS A 117 0.48 -15.79 18.08
N GLU A 118 1.01 -15.58 16.87
CA GLU A 118 2.30 -14.92 16.64
C GLU A 118 2.16 -13.56 15.94
N GLN A 119 0.93 -13.13 15.66
CA GLN A 119 0.68 -11.87 14.94
C GLN A 119 0.97 -10.66 15.82
N SER A 120 1.80 -9.76 15.30
CA SER A 120 1.96 -8.42 15.85
C SER A 120 0.69 -7.59 15.62
N ASP A 121 0.54 -6.48 16.34
CA ASP A 121 -0.57 -5.53 16.13
C ASP A 121 -0.61 -5.00 14.69
N HIS A 122 0.53 -4.82 14.04
CA HIS A 122 0.61 -4.45 12.63
C HIS A 122 0.01 -5.50 11.71
N LEU A 123 0.32 -6.78 11.89
CA LEU A 123 -0.25 -7.85 11.08
C LEU A 123 -1.76 -7.99 11.32
N ARG A 124 -2.20 -7.82 12.57
CA ARG A 124 -3.64 -7.80 12.90
C ARG A 124 -4.36 -6.64 12.23
N ALA A 125 -3.80 -5.42 12.29
CA ALA A 125 -4.36 -4.26 11.61
C ALA A 125 -4.48 -4.48 10.10
N ARG A 126 -3.48 -5.08 9.46
CA ARG A 126 -3.50 -5.43 8.04
C ARG A 126 -4.62 -6.42 7.70
N GLN A 127 -4.80 -7.44 8.53
CA GLN A 127 -5.89 -8.40 8.34
C GLN A 127 -7.26 -7.72 8.48
N ILE A 128 -7.44 -6.88 9.50
CA ILE A 128 -8.68 -6.11 9.71
C ILE A 128 -8.94 -5.20 8.50
N THR A 129 -7.93 -4.51 7.99
CA THR A 129 -8.05 -3.67 6.79
C THR A 129 -8.49 -4.49 5.58
N ALA A 130 -7.86 -5.66 5.34
CA ALA A 130 -8.25 -6.55 4.26
C ALA A 130 -9.72 -6.97 4.35
N ASP A 131 -10.17 -7.38 5.55
CA ASP A 131 -11.53 -7.85 5.79
C ASP A 131 -12.56 -6.73 5.53
N ILE A 132 -12.27 -5.51 5.97
CA ILE A 132 -13.13 -4.35 5.74
C ILE A 132 -13.18 -3.98 4.24
N LEU A 133 -12.04 -3.95 3.57
CA LEU A 133 -11.99 -3.59 2.15
C LEU A 133 -12.72 -4.60 1.27
N ARG A 134 -12.75 -5.89 1.63
CA ARG A 134 -13.53 -6.93 0.94
C ARG A 134 -15.02 -6.61 0.93
N GLU A 135 -15.51 -5.98 1.97
CA GLU A 135 -16.92 -5.60 2.07
C GLU A 135 -17.31 -4.50 1.08
N ALA A 136 -16.38 -3.87 0.38
CA ALA A 136 -16.69 -2.85 -0.63
C ALA A 136 -17.47 -3.40 -1.83
N GLY A 137 -17.44 -4.72 -2.07
CA GLY A 137 -18.10 -5.34 -3.22
C GLY A 137 -17.34 -5.14 -4.54
N VAL A 138 -16.14 -4.60 -4.49
CA VAL A 138 -15.23 -4.42 -5.64
C VAL A 138 -14.30 -5.64 -5.73
N PRO A 139 -14.05 -6.21 -6.93
CA PRO A 139 -13.04 -7.24 -7.09
C PRO A 139 -11.70 -6.80 -6.50
N MET A 140 -11.15 -7.56 -5.55
CA MET A 140 -9.96 -7.14 -4.81
C MET A 140 -8.85 -8.18 -4.89
N THR A 141 -7.63 -7.73 -5.20
CA THR A 141 -6.40 -8.49 -5.01
C THR A 141 -5.69 -8.01 -3.74
N ASP A 142 -5.59 -8.89 -2.74
CA ASP A 142 -4.75 -8.71 -1.54
C ASP A 142 -3.37 -9.27 -1.87
N LEU A 143 -2.42 -8.40 -2.25
CA LEU A 143 -1.03 -8.77 -2.51
C LEU A 143 -0.24 -8.68 -1.20
N ARG A 144 0.11 -9.83 -0.65
CA ARG A 144 0.88 -9.96 0.59
C ARG A 144 2.36 -10.03 0.28
N ALA A 145 3.11 -9.03 0.72
CA ALA A 145 4.54 -8.99 0.53
C ALA A 145 5.31 -9.24 1.84
N GLY A 146 6.49 -9.82 1.71
CA GLY A 146 7.47 -9.90 2.79
C GLY A 146 8.17 -8.56 3.04
N ILE A 147 9.34 -8.60 3.67
CA ILE A 147 10.14 -7.38 3.88
C ILE A 147 10.63 -6.86 2.53
N ILE A 148 10.29 -5.61 2.22
CA ILE A 148 10.66 -4.97 0.97
C ILE A 148 12.08 -4.43 1.09
N VAL A 149 12.98 -4.91 0.24
CA VAL A 149 14.39 -4.55 0.19
C VAL A 149 14.64 -3.64 -1.01
N GLY A 150 15.23 -2.48 -0.76
CA GLY A 150 15.62 -1.51 -1.79
C GLY A 150 16.20 -0.26 -1.16
N ALA A 151 16.90 0.54 -1.96
CA ALA A 151 17.50 1.78 -1.50
C ALA A 151 16.44 2.73 -0.93
N GLY A 152 16.63 3.20 0.31
CA GLY A 152 15.67 4.04 1.02
C GLY A 152 14.50 3.29 1.68
N SER A 153 14.45 1.96 1.62
CA SER A 153 13.52 1.15 2.40
C SER A 153 13.88 1.22 3.88
N ALA A 154 12.94 1.60 4.73
CA ALA A 154 13.20 1.74 6.17
C ALA A 154 13.78 0.47 6.80
N ALA A 155 13.24 -0.71 6.45
CA ALA A 155 13.74 -1.98 6.96
C ALA A 155 15.17 -2.26 6.50
N PHE A 156 15.49 -1.98 5.25
CA PHE A 156 16.84 -2.17 4.71
C PHE A 156 17.84 -1.20 5.34
N GLU A 157 17.48 0.08 5.46
CA GLU A 157 18.35 1.11 6.06
C GLU A 157 18.66 0.78 7.52
N VAL A 158 17.67 0.36 8.31
CA VAL A 158 17.89 -0.06 9.70
C VAL A 158 18.83 -1.27 9.78
N MET A 159 18.62 -2.29 8.95
CA MET A 159 19.50 -3.47 8.92
C MET A 159 20.93 -3.08 8.52
N ARG A 160 21.08 -2.25 7.49
CA ARG A 160 22.38 -1.74 7.04
C ARG A 160 23.09 -0.97 8.16
N ASP A 161 22.41 -0.04 8.80
CA ASP A 161 22.97 0.79 9.86
C ASP A 161 23.37 -0.04 11.09
N MET A 162 22.60 -1.08 11.42
CA MET A 162 22.97 -2.02 12.49
C MET A 162 24.28 -2.76 12.16
N VAL A 163 24.46 -3.19 10.92
CA VAL A 163 25.65 -3.96 10.50
C VAL A 163 26.88 -3.07 10.44
N TYR A 164 26.77 -1.84 9.93
CA TYR A 164 27.92 -0.97 9.69
C TYR A 164 28.33 -0.12 10.90
N ASN A 165 27.37 0.25 11.75
CA ASN A 165 27.60 1.24 12.80
C ASN A 165 27.67 0.66 14.22
N LEU A 166 27.30 -0.62 14.43
CA LEU A 166 27.39 -1.23 15.74
C LEU A 166 28.68 -2.05 15.88
N PRO A 167 29.55 -1.72 16.85
CA PRO A 167 30.81 -2.48 17.08
C PRO A 167 30.55 -3.89 17.59
N VAL A 168 29.44 -4.12 18.25
CA VAL A 168 28.97 -5.44 18.73
C VAL A 168 27.49 -5.57 18.44
N LEU A 169 27.12 -6.60 17.72
CA LEU A 169 25.72 -6.91 17.41
C LEU A 169 25.16 -7.83 18.51
N THR A 170 24.31 -7.27 19.38
CA THR A 170 23.50 -8.09 20.32
C THR A 170 22.08 -8.19 19.75
N PRO A 171 21.81 -9.17 18.87
CA PRO A 171 20.54 -9.22 18.15
C PRO A 171 19.38 -9.49 19.13
N PRO A 172 18.33 -8.67 19.12
CA PRO A 172 17.11 -8.95 19.87
C PRO A 172 16.47 -10.28 19.41
N ARG A 173 15.59 -10.87 20.22
CA ARG A 173 14.94 -12.14 19.89
C ARG A 173 14.20 -12.15 18.57
N TRP A 174 13.63 -11.01 18.13
CA TRP A 174 12.90 -10.88 16.88
C TRP A 174 13.78 -11.05 15.61
N VAL A 175 15.10 -10.87 15.70
CA VAL A 175 16.02 -11.13 14.57
C VAL A 175 16.05 -12.61 14.20
N ARG A 176 15.57 -13.50 15.07
CA ARG A 176 15.44 -14.94 14.77
C ARG A 176 14.20 -15.27 13.95
N SER A 177 13.30 -14.31 13.74
CA SER A 177 12.13 -14.49 12.91
C SER A 177 12.54 -14.69 11.45
N ARG A 178 12.01 -15.74 10.83
CA ARG A 178 12.22 -15.96 9.39
C ARG A 178 11.25 -15.10 8.62
N THR A 179 11.74 -14.44 7.59
CA THR A 179 10.94 -13.69 6.65
C THR A 179 11.47 -13.93 5.23
N THR A 180 10.60 -13.81 4.26
CA THR A 180 10.97 -13.83 2.84
C THR A 180 11.09 -12.39 2.35
N PRO A 181 12.31 -11.91 2.05
CA PRO A 181 12.46 -10.57 1.49
C PRO A 181 12.04 -10.55 0.02
N ILE A 182 11.52 -9.42 -0.43
CA ILE A 182 11.25 -9.14 -1.83
C ILE A 182 11.96 -7.86 -2.26
N ALA A 183 12.61 -7.87 -3.44
CA ALA A 183 13.18 -6.65 -4.00
C ALA A 183 12.06 -5.67 -4.41
N LEU A 184 12.30 -4.37 -4.20
CA LEU A 184 11.35 -3.32 -4.60
C LEU A 184 10.95 -3.45 -6.08
N GLU A 185 11.91 -3.67 -6.96
CA GLU A 185 11.66 -3.80 -8.38
C GLU A 185 10.72 -4.96 -8.73
N ASN A 186 10.89 -6.11 -8.07
CA ASN A 186 10.01 -7.26 -8.26
C ASN A 186 8.60 -6.96 -7.74
N LEU A 187 8.49 -6.30 -6.58
CA LEU A 187 7.19 -5.90 -6.06
C LEU A 187 6.46 -4.94 -7.00
N LEU A 188 7.19 -3.95 -7.54
CA LEU A 188 6.63 -3.00 -8.51
C LEU A 188 6.19 -3.71 -9.79
N HIS A 189 6.99 -4.67 -10.27
CA HIS A 189 6.61 -5.50 -11.41
C HIS A 189 5.30 -6.23 -11.17
N TYR A 190 5.12 -6.87 -10.00
CA TYR A 190 3.87 -7.54 -9.67
C TYR A 190 2.70 -6.56 -9.54
N LEU A 191 2.88 -5.43 -8.85
CA LEU A 191 1.82 -4.43 -8.70
C LEU A 191 1.33 -3.93 -10.06
N VAL A 192 2.26 -3.64 -10.99
CA VAL A 192 1.92 -3.18 -12.34
C VAL A 192 1.26 -4.30 -13.15
N ALA A 193 1.79 -5.53 -13.12
CA ALA A 193 1.23 -6.67 -13.86
C ALA A 193 -0.22 -6.99 -13.44
N LEU A 194 -0.61 -6.68 -12.21
CA LEU A 194 -1.99 -6.87 -11.72
C LEU A 194 -3.03 -6.03 -12.49
N LEU A 195 -2.63 -4.98 -13.19
CA LEU A 195 -3.53 -4.20 -14.05
C LEU A 195 -4.06 -5.00 -15.25
N ASP A 196 -3.22 -5.89 -15.79
CA ASP A 196 -3.57 -6.75 -16.91
C ASP A 196 -4.21 -8.08 -16.46
N HIS A 197 -4.19 -8.33 -15.16
CA HIS A 197 -4.74 -9.55 -14.54
C HIS A 197 -5.74 -9.19 -13.43
N PRO A 198 -6.86 -8.52 -13.75
CA PRO A 198 -7.85 -8.17 -12.73
C PRO A 198 -8.43 -9.43 -12.08
N ALA A 199 -8.74 -9.32 -10.81
CA ALA A 199 -9.48 -10.36 -10.12
C ALA A 199 -10.95 -10.36 -10.59
N GLU A 200 -11.54 -11.52 -10.76
CA GLU A 200 -12.98 -11.63 -10.99
C GLU A 200 -13.75 -11.49 -9.67
N GLN A 201 -13.12 -11.90 -8.60
CA GLN A 201 -13.62 -11.84 -7.24
C GLN A 201 -12.46 -11.43 -6.31
N HIS A 202 -12.65 -11.65 -5.02
CA HIS A 202 -11.57 -11.47 -4.07
C HIS A 202 -10.54 -12.60 -4.17
N ARG A 203 -9.25 -12.24 -4.29
CA ARG A 203 -8.12 -13.20 -4.24
C ARG A 203 -6.98 -12.69 -3.36
N VAL A 204 -6.19 -13.64 -2.86
CA VAL A 204 -4.95 -13.39 -2.12
C VAL A 204 -3.79 -13.93 -2.92
N LEU A 205 -2.75 -13.11 -3.09
CA LEU A 205 -1.48 -13.50 -3.70
C LEU A 205 -0.35 -13.21 -2.72
N GLU A 206 0.67 -14.06 -2.70
CA GLU A 206 1.85 -13.87 -1.87
C GLU A 206 3.07 -13.64 -2.77
N ALA A 207 3.77 -12.54 -2.50
CA ALA A 207 4.98 -12.14 -3.18
C ALA A 207 6.16 -12.25 -2.20
N ALA A 208 6.99 -13.28 -2.39
CA ALA A 208 8.11 -13.62 -1.54
C ALA A 208 9.30 -14.11 -2.37
#